data_ad98a329b0c00a0eecb664eaab6423c7
#
_entry.id   ad98a329b0c00a0eecb664eaab6423c7
#
_cell.length_a   1.000
_cell.length_b   1.000
_cell.length_c   1.000
_cell.angle_alpha   90.00
_cell.angle_beta   90.00
_cell.angle_gamma   90.00
#
_symmetry.space_group_name_H-M   'P 1'
#
loop_
_entity.id
_entity.type
_entity.pdbx_description
1 polymer ?
#
loop_
_entity_poly.entity_id
_entity_poly.type
_entity_poly.pdbx_seq_one_letter_code
_entity_poly.pdbx_strand_id
1 'polypeptide(L)'
;DHSFDEIWGFEFMWNPLDDLLSGRALSLFYYNLAYDLPLYLHINMDNDNDNCLAFWWYASTCRHLGIGGKKDNERRYRAYKQAMAEYLLLKDLYSRGIFYGIDELTHIHVLPEAGRCVVNAFNLTDTPISRKVDIRLNDLGLLDEVTVTGAPHEFVRGRLVLQLDIPPFSPKL
;
A
#
# COMPACT_ATOMS: atom_id res chain seq x y z
N ASP A 1 5.65 -25.86 4.50
CA ASP A 1 4.50 -26.23 3.72
C ASP A 1 3.66 -24.99 3.42
N HIS A 2 3.55 -24.62 2.16
CA HIS A 2 2.95 -23.35 1.72
C HIS A 2 1.47 -23.19 2.10
N SER A 3 0.75 -24.30 2.20
CA SER A 3 -0.67 -24.26 2.55
C SER A 3 -0.94 -23.78 3.97
N PHE A 4 0.00 -23.96 4.87
CA PHE A 4 -0.14 -23.51 6.26
C PHE A 4 0.00 -21.98 6.36
N ASP A 5 0.95 -21.41 5.66
CA ASP A 5 1.16 -19.97 5.65
C ASP A 5 -0.02 -19.23 4.98
N GLU A 6 -0.59 -19.83 3.95
CA GLU A 6 -1.80 -19.31 3.28
C GLU A 6 -3.00 -19.29 4.24
N ILE A 7 -3.19 -20.35 5.02
CA ILE A 7 -4.26 -20.42 6.01
C ILE A 7 -4.08 -19.37 7.11
N TRP A 8 -2.86 -19.17 7.59
CA TRP A 8 -2.56 -18.15 8.59
C TRP A 8 -2.84 -16.73 8.10
N GLY A 9 -2.40 -16.39 6.91
CA GLY A 9 -2.70 -15.09 6.31
C GLY A 9 -4.19 -14.87 6.13
N PHE A 10 -4.93 -15.93 5.85
CA PHE A 10 -6.36 -15.91 5.66
C PHE A 10 -7.14 -15.71 6.96
N GLU A 11 -6.83 -16.45 8.01
CA GLU A 11 -7.51 -16.39 9.30
C GLU A 11 -7.20 -15.11 10.07
N PHE A 12 -5.99 -14.62 9.96
CA PHE A 12 -5.54 -13.42 10.64
C PHE A 12 -6.38 -12.19 10.32
N MET A 13 -6.99 -12.12 9.16
CA MET A 13 -7.69 -10.94 8.67
C MET A 13 -9.22 -10.99 8.84
N TRP A 14 -9.74 -11.79 9.76
CA TRP A 14 -11.18 -11.86 10.05
C TRP A 14 -11.76 -10.55 10.59
N ASN A 15 -10.98 -9.74 11.30
CA ASN A 15 -11.36 -8.42 11.79
C ASN A 15 -10.37 -7.34 11.29
N PRO A 16 -10.27 -7.15 9.99
CA PRO A 16 -9.20 -6.34 9.42
C PRO A 16 -9.25 -4.87 9.86
N LEU A 17 -10.43 -4.32 10.11
CA LEU A 17 -10.52 -2.91 10.50
C LEU A 17 -9.93 -2.66 11.89
N ASP A 18 -10.34 -3.41 12.90
CA ASP A 18 -9.83 -3.24 14.26
C ASP A 18 -8.34 -3.57 14.34
N ASP A 19 -7.90 -4.62 13.67
CA ASP A 19 -6.50 -4.99 13.61
C ASP A 19 -5.66 -3.97 12.83
N LEU A 20 -6.22 -3.41 11.77
CA LEU A 20 -5.57 -2.35 10.99
C LEU A 20 -5.42 -1.07 11.82
N LEU A 21 -6.48 -0.61 12.45
CA LEU A 21 -6.48 0.62 13.24
C LEU A 21 -5.66 0.51 14.54
N SER A 22 -5.57 -0.68 15.13
CA SER A 22 -4.72 -0.95 16.30
C SER A 22 -3.24 -1.05 15.96
N GLY A 23 -2.87 -1.08 14.69
CA GLY A 23 -1.49 -1.25 14.22
C GLY A 23 -0.99 -2.70 14.20
N ARG A 24 -1.74 -3.64 14.77
CA ARG A 24 -1.31 -5.06 14.83
C ARG A 24 -1.21 -5.69 13.44
N ALA A 25 -2.20 -5.49 12.59
CA ALA A 25 -2.18 -5.97 11.22
C ALA A 25 -1.11 -5.25 10.39
N LEU A 26 -0.90 -3.96 10.63
CA LEU A 26 0.14 -3.18 9.95
C LEU A 26 1.54 -3.75 10.22
N SER A 27 1.87 -4.00 11.47
CA SER A 27 3.18 -4.54 11.84
C SER A 27 3.44 -5.90 11.21
N LEU A 28 2.48 -6.82 11.29
CA LEU A 28 2.61 -8.14 10.67
C LEU A 28 2.77 -8.06 9.15
N PHE A 29 1.94 -7.26 8.52
CA PHE A 29 2.00 -7.01 7.10
C PHE A 29 3.37 -6.45 6.68
N TYR A 30 3.86 -5.42 7.36
CA TYR A 30 5.13 -4.79 7.09
C TYR A 30 6.31 -5.77 7.21
N TYR A 31 6.34 -6.57 8.27
CA TYR A 31 7.39 -7.57 8.45
C TYR A 31 7.33 -8.68 7.42
N ASN A 32 6.14 -9.17 7.07
CA ASN A 32 6.01 -10.17 6.02
C ASN A 32 6.56 -9.67 4.69
N LEU A 33 6.29 -8.42 4.34
CA LEU A 33 6.85 -7.80 3.15
C LEU A 33 8.37 -7.66 3.20
N ALA A 34 8.89 -7.22 4.32
CA ALA A 34 10.32 -7.04 4.51
C ALA A 34 11.10 -8.37 4.38
N TYR A 35 10.43 -9.49 4.64
CA TYR A 35 10.99 -10.84 4.48
C TYR A 35 10.53 -11.56 3.20
N ASP A 36 9.90 -10.85 2.27
CA ASP A 36 9.36 -11.41 1.02
C ASP A 36 8.41 -12.61 1.24
N LEU A 37 7.63 -12.55 2.29
CA LEU A 37 6.62 -13.58 2.59
C LEU A 37 5.29 -13.23 1.91
N PRO A 38 4.67 -14.19 1.21
CA PRO A 38 3.40 -13.96 0.55
C PRO A 38 2.27 -13.75 1.56
N LEU A 39 1.36 -12.84 1.24
CA LEU A 39 0.17 -12.57 2.04
C LEU A 39 -1.10 -13.01 1.31
N TYR A 40 -1.99 -13.62 2.06
CA TYR A 40 -3.33 -14.03 1.63
C TYR A 40 -4.32 -13.37 2.58
N LEU A 41 -5.09 -12.44 2.07
CA LEU A 41 -5.98 -11.60 2.88
C LEU A 41 -7.42 -11.75 2.45
N HIS A 42 -8.31 -11.70 3.42
CA HIS A 42 -9.74 -11.50 3.20
C HIS A 42 -10.23 -10.30 3.97
N ILE A 43 -10.94 -9.43 3.30
CA ILE A 43 -11.60 -8.28 3.90
C ILE A 43 -13.10 -8.35 3.68
N ASN A 44 -13.85 -7.78 4.61
CA ASN A 44 -15.29 -7.66 4.49
C ASN A 44 -15.67 -6.16 4.49
N MET A 45 -16.24 -5.70 3.39
CA MET A 45 -16.67 -4.32 3.22
C MET A 45 -17.65 -3.85 4.28
N ASP A 46 -18.46 -4.76 4.83
CA ASP A 46 -19.46 -4.41 5.86
C ASP A 46 -18.79 -3.99 7.18
N ASN A 47 -17.55 -4.42 7.42
CA ASN A 47 -16.77 -4.12 8.61
C ASN A 47 -15.89 -2.88 8.46
N ASP A 48 -15.90 -2.23 7.31
CA ASP A 48 -15.14 -1.00 7.10
C ASP A 48 -15.87 0.21 7.67
N ASN A 49 -15.13 1.19 8.16
CA ASN A 49 -15.68 2.49 8.53
C ASN A 49 -15.95 3.34 7.28
N ASP A 50 -15.00 4.14 6.83
CA ASP A 50 -15.13 4.91 5.58
C ASP A 50 -14.52 4.17 4.39
N ASN A 51 -13.21 4.09 4.32
CA ASN A 51 -12.49 3.41 3.25
C ASN A 51 -11.17 2.81 3.74
N CYS A 52 -11.00 2.59 5.04
CA CYS A 52 -9.74 2.14 5.61
C CYS A 52 -9.26 0.82 5.02
N LEU A 53 -10.17 -0.12 4.76
CA LEU A 53 -9.81 -1.42 4.22
C LEU A 53 -9.32 -1.35 2.77
N ALA A 54 -9.55 -0.25 2.06
CA ALA A 54 -8.93 -0.01 0.76
C ALA A 54 -7.40 0.05 0.85
N PHE A 55 -6.84 0.30 2.04
CA PHE A 55 -5.41 0.21 2.33
C PHE A 55 -4.78 -1.06 1.76
N TRP A 56 -5.46 -2.19 1.83
CA TRP A 56 -4.89 -3.46 1.40
C TRP A 56 -4.63 -3.56 -0.10
N TRP A 57 -5.34 -2.81 -0.94
CA TRP A 57 -4.98 -2.67 -2.36
C TRP A 57 -3.71 -1.84 -2.54
N TYR A 58 -3.60 -0.77 -1.79
CA TYR A 58 -2.47 0.17 -1.92
C TYR A 58 -1.22 -0.32 -1.21
N ALA A 59 -1.38 -1.09 -0.15
CA ALA A 59 -0.29 -1.83 0.47
C ALA A 59 0.23 -2.96 -0.45
N SER A 60 -0.66 -3.55 -1.22
CA SER A 60 -0.51 -4.19 -2.53
C SER A 60 0.50 -5.32 -2.69
N THR A 61 0.66 -6.11 -1.70
CA THR A 61 1.59 -7.22 -1.72
C THR A 61 0.91 -8.52 -1.44
N CYS A 62 -0.41 -8.47 -1.40
CA CYS A 62 -1.19 -9.68 -1.26
C CYS A 62 -1.10 -10.51 -2.52
N ARG A 63 -0.71 -11.74 -2.39
CA ARG A 63 -0.84 -12.74 -3.45
C ARG A 63 -2.30 -13.03 -3.76
N HIS A 64 -3.14 -12.90 -2.75
CA HIS A 64 -4.57 -13.06 -2.84
C HIS A 64 -5.27 -12.06 -1.93
N LEU A 65 -6.22 -11.32 -2.48
CA LEU A 65 -7.10 -10.43 -1.73
C LEU A 65 -8.55 -10.81 -2.01
N GLY A 66 -9.17 -11.53 -1.10
CA GLY A 66 -10.60 -11.87 -1.14
C GLY A 66 -11.42 -10.73 -0.54
N ILE A 67 -12.57 -10.43 -1.18
CA ILE A 67 -13.43 -9.34 -0.76
C ILE A 67 -14.85 -9.87 -0.58
N GLY A 68 -15.32 -9.83 0.65
CA GLY A 68 -16.68 -10.12 1.03
C GLY A 68 -17.50 -8.87 1.29
N GLY A 69 -18.77 -9.08 1.67
CA GLY A 69 -19.70 -8.02 2.07
C GLY A 69 -20.66 -7.61 0.99
N LYS A 70 -21.61 -6.73 1.37
CA LYS A 70 -22.71 -6.26 0.52
C LYS A 70 -22.32 -4.99 -0.24
N LYS A 71 -22.89 -4.83 -1.41
CA LYS A 71 -22.73 -3.63 -2.25
C LYS A 71 -23.78 -2.56 -1.96
N ASP A 72 -24.27 -2.48 -0.74
CA ASP A 72 -25.31 -1.54 -0.34
C ASP A 72 -24.78 -0.13 -0.02
N ASN A 73 -23.48 0.01 0.23
CA ASN A 73 -22.82 1.30 0.38
C ASN A 73 -22.12 1.69 -0.94
N GLU A 74 -22.79 2.48 -1.75
CA GLU A 74 -22.30 2.91 -3.07
C GLU A 74 -20.96 3.66 -3.00
N ARG A 75 -20.76 4.52 -1.99
CA ARG A 75 -19.52 5.28 -1.81
C ARG A 75 -18.35 4.34 -1.56
N ARG A 76 -18.52 3.40 -0.63
CA ARG A 76 -17.50 2.40 -0.27
C ARG A 76 -17.18 1.49 -1.45
N TYR A 77 -18.22 0.98 -2.10
CA TYR A 77 -18.06 0.13 -3.26
C TYR A 77 -17.29 0.82 -4.40
N ARG A 78 -17.55 2.10 -4.63
CA ARG A 78 -16.82 2.90 -5.63
C ARG A 78 -15.36 3.07 -5.27
N ALA A 79 -15.04 3.32 -4.00
CA ALA A 79 -13.66 3.41 -3.52
C ALA A 79 -12.88 2.11 -3.75
N TYR A 80 -13.47 0.96 -3.47
CA TYR A 80 -12.84 -0.33 -3.74
C TYR A 80 -12.64 -0.60 -5.23
N LYS A 81 -13.60 -0.24 -6.07
CA LYS A 81 -13.43 -0.36 -7.53
C LYS A 81 -12.29 0.52 -8.05
N GLN A 82 -12.15 1.71 -7.52
CA GLN A 82 -11.05 2.61 -7.86
C GLN A 82 -9.71 2.02 -7.41
N ALA A 83 -9.61 1.57 -6.16
CA ALA A 83 -8.40 0.94 -5.65
C ALA A 83 -7.98 -0.27 -6.48
N MET A 84 -8.92 -1.11 -6.90
CA MET A 84 -8.68 -2.25 -7.79
C MET A 84 -8.15 -1.79 -9.16
N ALA A 85 -8.73 -0.74 -9.73
CA ALA A 85 -8.29 -0.21 -11.02
C ALA A 85 -6.85 0.33 -10.96
N GLU A 86 -6.53 1.06 -9.91
CA GLU A 86 -5.17 1.58 -9.68
C GLU A 86 -4.16 0.45 -9.42
N TYR A 87 -4.54 -0.56 -8.65
CA TYR A 87 -3.73 -1.76 -8.46
C TYR A 87 -3.40 -2.43 -9.79
N LEU A 88 -4.38 -2.61 -10.67
CA LEU A 88 -4.16 -3.25 -11.98
C LEU A 88 -3.21 -2.45 -12.87
N LEU A 89 -3.22 -1.12 -12.80
CA LEU A 89 -2.28 -0.27 -13.53
C LEU A 89 -0.83 -0.41 -13.02
N LEU A 90 -0.66 -0.69 -11.75
CA LEU A 90 0.64 -0.78 -11.08
C LEU A 90 1.07 -2.22 -10.79
N LYS A 91 0.32 -3.19 -11.28
CA LYS A 91 0.47 -4.61 -10.97
C LYS A 91 1.91 -5.13 -11.10
N ASP A 92 2.62 -4.73 -12.15
CA ASP A 92 3.99 -5.19 -12.36
C ASP A 92 4.94 -4.69 -11.27
N LEU A 93 4.78 -3.44 -10.83
CA LEU A 93 5.54 -2.89 -9.70
C LEU A 93 5.28 -3.66 -8.41
N TYR A 94 4.04 -4.04 -8.19
CA TYR A 94 3.63 -4.74 -6.97
C TYR A 94 4.02 -6.22 -6.97
N SER A 95 3.85 -6.91 -8.09
CA SER A 95 4.06 -8.36 -8.16
C SER A 95 5.49 -8.78 -8.46
N ARG A 96 6.28 -7.91 -9.08
CA ARG A 96 7.65 -8.19 -9.54
C ARG A 96 8.68 -7.23 -8.94
N GLY A 97 8.23 -6.10 -8.41
CA GLY A 97 9.09 -5.09 -7.86
C GLY A 97 9.68 -5.49 -6.52
N ILE A 98 10.78 -4.83 -6.17
CA ILE A 98 11.42 -4.95 -4.87
C ILE A 98 10.71 -4.00 -3.90
N PHE A 99 10.36 -4.51 -2.73
CA PHE A 99 9.75 -3.73 -1.66
C PHE A 99 10.80 -3.01 -0.82
N TYR A 100 10.56 -1.71 -0.57
CA TYR A 100 11.28 -0.92 0.40
C TYR A 100 10.30 -0.23 1.34
N GLY A 101 10.35 -0.57 2.62
CA GLY A 101 9.53 0.06 3.65
C GLY A 101 10.20 1.32 4.17
N ILE A 102 9.48 2.43 4.17
CA ILE A 102 9.84 3.64 4.92
C ILE A 102 9.28 3.53 6.32
N ASP A 103 8.02 3.20 6.40
CA ASP A 103 7.31 2.78 7.60
C ASP A 103 6.06 1.97 7.21
N GLU A 104 5.25 1.59 8.19
CA GLU A 104 4.08 0.74 8.01
C GLU A 104 3.01 1.32 7.07
N LEU A 105 2.97 2.63 6.90
CA LEU A 105 2.02 3.34 6.06
C LEU A 105 2.64 3.98 4.82
N THR A 106 3.94 3.81 4.62
CA THR A 106 4.65 4.38 3.47
C THR A 106 5.64 3.38 2.92
N HIS A 107 5.39 2.94 1.70
CA HIS A 107 6.16 1.90 1.02
C HIS A 107 6.61 2.36 -0.35
N ILE A 108 7.72 1.78 -0.82
CA ILE A 108 8.19 1.96 -2.19
C ILE A 108 8.26 0.59 -2.84
N HIS A 109 7.70 0.46 -4.03
CA HIS A 109 7.86 -0.72 -4.88
C HIS A 109 8.65 -0.30 -6.11
N VAL A 110 9.78 -0.95 -6.34
CA VAL A 110 10.74 -0.59 -7.38
C VAL A 110 10.88 -1.73 -8.37
N LEU A 111 10.85 -1.40 -9.64
CA LEU A 111 11.18 -2.31 -10.74
C LEU A 111 12.43 -1.74 -11.46
N PRO A 112 13.64 -2.07 -10.98
CA PRO A 112 14.88 -1.45 -11.46
C PRO A 112 15.13 -1.66 -12.95
N GLU A 113 14.81 -2.84 -13.47
CA GLU A 113 14.95 -3.16 -14.90
C GLU A 113 14.06 -2.30 -15.81
N ALA A 114 12.99 -1.75 -15.26
CA ALA A 114 12.11 -0.81 -15.98
C ALA A 114 12.41 0.66 -15.64
N GLY A 115 13.34 0.92 -14.74
CA GLY A 115 13.65 2.27 -14.24
C GLY A 115 12.46 2.97 -13.58
N ARG A 116 11.57 2.22 -12.92
CA ARG A 116 10.31 2.71 -12.38
C ARG A 116 10.12 2.34 -10.92
N CYS A 117 9.46 3.22 -10.19
CA CYS A 117 8.97 2.92 -8.85
C CYS A 117 7.60 3.58 -8.61
N VAL A 118 6.93 3.12 -7.58
CA VAL A 118 5.77 3.78 -6.99
C VAL A 118 6.01 3.97 -5.49
N VAL A 119 5.65 5.13 -4.98
CA VAL A 119 5.62 5.43 -3.55
C VAL A 119 4.18 5.42 -3.11
N ASN A 120 3.83 4.47 -2.25
CA ASN A 120 2.50 4.37 -1.67
C ASN A 120 2.53 4.95 -0.26
N ALA A 121 1.68 5.91 0.01
CA ALA A 121 1.42 6.39 1.37
C ALA A 121 -0.06 6.32 1.66
N PHE A 122 -0.43 6.04 2.90
CA PHE A 122 -1.82 5.94 3.31
C PHE A 122 -2.07 6.67 4.63
N ASN A 123 -3.24 7.30 4.72
CA ASN A 123 -3.72 7.93 5.93
C ASN A 123 -4.90 7.12 6.49
N LEU A 124 -4.71 6.50 7.65
CA LEU A 124 -5.74 5.73 8.37
C LEU A 124 -6.47 6.57 9.42
N THR A 125 -6.26 7.89 9.45
CA THR A 125 -6.90 8.79 10.41
C THR A 125 -8.05 9.56 9.78
N ASP A 126 -8.89 10.16 10.60
CA ASP A 126 -10.01 11.01 10.19
C ASP A 126 -9.62 12.46 9.89
N THR A 127 -8.34 12.80 10.03
CA THR A 127 -7.81 14.13 9.73
C THR A 127 -6.80 14.09 8.59
N PRO A 128 -6.68 15.16 7.77
CA PRO A 128 -5.64 15.23 6.75
C PRO A 128 -4.25 15.18 7.37
N ILE A 129 -3.32 14.49 6.73
CA ILE A 129 -1.91 14.48 7.12
C ILE A 129 -1.03 14.99 6.01
N SER A 130 0.10 15.57 6.38
CA SER A 130 1.15 16.00 5.45
C SER A 130 2.44 15.27 5.80
N ARG A 131 3.08 14.65 4.80
CA ARG A 131 4.32 13.86 4.98
C ARG A 131 5.38 14.34 4.01
N LYS A 132 6.59 14.42 4.52
CA LYS A 132 7.78 14.56 3.70
C LYS A 132 8.47 13.20 3.59
N VAL A 133 8.70 12.74 2.36
CA VAL A 133 9.39 11.48 2.07
C VAL A 133 10.67 11.80 1.34
N ASP A 134 11.80 11.34 1.88
CA ASP A 134 13.14 11.64 1.37
C ASP A 134 13.80 10.33 0.89
N ILE A 135 14.05 10.23 -0.41
CA ILE A 135 14.45 9.02 -1.09
C ILE A 135 15.81 9.21 -1.77
N ARG A 136 16.73 8.30 -1.54
CA ARG A 136 17.96 8.19 -2.34
C ARG A 136 17.70 7.26 -3.52
N LEU A 137 17.62 7.83 -4.72
CA LEU A 137 17.29 7.07 -5.93
C LEU A 137 18.32 5.95 -6.20
N ASN A 138 19.58 6.22 -5.95
CA ASN A 138 20.66 5.24 -6.13
C ASN A 138 20.51 4.01 -5.22
N ASP A 139 20.00 4.18 -4.00
CA ASP A 139 19.74 3.05 -3.09
C ASP A 139 18.63 2.13 -3.62
N LEU A 140 17.80 2.64 -4.53
CA LEU A 140 16.75 1.91 -5.22
C LEU A 140 17.17 1.37 -6.59
N GLY A 141 18.41 1.56 -7.00
CA GLY A 141 18.89 1.20 -8.33
C GLY A 141 18.27 2.05 -9.46
N LEU A 142 17.79 3.24 -9.14
CA LEU A 142 17.23 4.19 -10.10
C LEU A 142 18.26 5.25 -10.49
N LEU A 143 18.12 5.79 -11.69
CA LEU A 143 18.95 6.89 -12.16
C LEU A 143 18.60 8.20 -11.42
N ASP A 144 19.57 9.13 -11.38
CA ASP A 144 19.39 10.44 -10.74
C ASP A 144 18.33 11.32 -11.43
N GLU A 145 18.01 11.03 -12.69
CA GLU A 145 16.99 11.72 -13.46
C GLU A 145 15.74 10.84 -13.60
N VAL A 146 14.72 11.12 -12.81
CA VAL A 146 13.40 10.48 -12.90
C VAL A 146 12.32 11.54 -13.09
N THR A 147 11.26 11.18 -13.81
CA THR A 147 10.05 11.99 -13.87
C THR A 147 9.13 11.60 -12.75
N VAL A 148 8.72 12.57 -11.94
CA VAL A 148 7.80 12.37 -10.82
C VAL A 148 6.41 12.84 -11.20
N THR A 149 5.41 12.03 -10.91
CA THR A 149 3.99 12.37 -11.07
C THR A 149 3.25 12.17 -9.75
N GLY A 150 2.14 12.87 -9.57
CA GLY A 150 1.25 12.67 -8.44
C GLY A 150 1.57 13.46 -7.17
N ALA A 151 2.77 14.05 -7.04
CA ALA A 151 3.15 14.81 -5.86
C ALA A 151 4.08 15.98 -6.19
N PRO A 152 4.02 17.10 -5.44
CA PRO A 152 5.07 18.09 -5.41
C PRO A 152 6.39 17.46 -4.97
N HIS A 153 7.48 17.87 -5.61
CA HIS A 153 8.78 17.27 -5.35
C HIS A 153 9.93 18.26 -5.59
N GLU A 154 11.07 17.94 -5.02
CA GLU A 154 12.34 18.63 -5.27
C GLU A 154 13.49 17.62 -5.33
N PHE A 155 14.53 17.93 -6.09
CA PHE A 155 15.78 17.17 -6.09
C PHE A 155 16.83 17.96 -5.31
N VAL A 156 17.35 17.35 -4.25
CA VAL A 156 18.33 17.96 -3.36
C VAL A 156 19.52 17.03 -3.18
N ARG A 157 20.67 17.37 -3.79
CA ARG A 157 21.93 16.62 -3.62
C ARG A 157 21.79 15.10 -3.88
N GLY A 158 21.16 14.72 -5.00
CA GLY A 158 20.96 13.31 -5.37
C GLY A 158 19.86 12.60 -4.58
N ARG A 159 19.01 13.35 -3.90
CA ARG A 159 17.82 12.83 -3.18
C ARG A 159 16.56 13.39 -3.79
N LEU A 160 15.57 12.57 -3.93
CA LEU A 160 14.21 12.96 -4.27
C LEU A 160 13.42 13.19 -2.97
N VAL A 161 12.91 14.40 -2.84
CA VAL A 161 12.07 14.78 -1.69
C VAL A 161 10.65 15.00 -2.18
N LEU A 162 9.72 14.20 -1.67
CA LEU A 162 8.29 14.29 -1.99
C LEU A 162 7.54 14.98 -0.85
N GLN A 163 6.58 15.82 -1.21
CA GLN A 163 5.60 16.36 -0.28
C GLN A 163 4.26 15.69 -0.54
N LEU A 164 3.77 14.92 0.42
CA LEU A 164 2.54 14.13 0.30
C LEU A 164 1.47 14.71 1.23
N ASP A 165 0.46 15.33 0.67
CA ASP A 165 -0.75 15.74 1.40
C ASP A 165 -1.82 14.68 1.17
N ILE A 166 -2.22 14.00 2.26
CA ILE A 166 -3.05 12.80 2.20
C ILE A 166 -4.36 13.07 2.94
N PRO A 167 -5.50 13.08 2.25
CA PRO A 167 -6.81 13.23 2.87
C PRO A 167 -7.10 12.12 3.90
N PRO A 168 -8.12 12.31 4.76
CA PRO A 168 -8.56 11.26 5.66
C PRO A 168 -8.91 9.97 4.94
N PHE A 169 -8.52 8.82 5.54
CA PHE A 169 -8.83 7.47 5.05
C PHE A 169 -8.54 7.29 3.55
N SER A 170 -7.41 7.83 3.09
CA SER A 170 -7.10 7.88 1.67
C SER A 170 -5.65 7.49 1.38
N PRO A 171 -5.40 6.95 0.17
CA PRO A 171 -4.06 6.73 -0.34
C PRO A 171 -3.49 8.00 -0.96
N LYS A 172 -2.17 7.97 -1.16
CA LYS A 172 -1.42 8.83 -2.06
C LYS A 172 -0.39 7.97 -2.80
N LEU A 173 -0.45 8.01 -4.11
CA LEU A 173 0.50 7.36 -5.01
C LEU A 173 1.28 8.40 -5.79
#